data_0ff1dc67d97730aea28931309fb0bba2
#
_entry.id   0ff1dc67d97730aea28931309fb0bba2
#
_cell.length_a   1.000
_cell.length_b   1.000
_cell.length_c   1.000
_cell.angle_alpha   90.00
_cell.angle_beta   90.00
_cell.angle_gamma   90.00
#
_symmetry.space_group_name_H-M   'P 1'
#
loop_
_entity.id
_entity.type
_entity.pdbx_description
1 polymer ?
#
loop_
_entity_poly.entity_id
_entity_poly.type
_entity_poly.pdbx_seq_one_letter_code
_entity_poly.pdbx_strand_id
1 'polypeptide(L)'
;VPFLIIFTLAAWFFMNDLSASKASLSEQLPVLKRLHLWIMALLYLATFGSFIGFSAGFAMLSKTQFPDVQILHYAFFGPFIGALARSMGGAISDRLGGTRVTLVNFVVMAVFCALLFLTLPTNGQGGNFIAFFAVFMVLFLTAGLGSASTFQMISVIFRKLTMDRVKAQGGSEAQA
;
A
#
# COMPACT_ATOMS: atom_id res chain seq x y z
N VAL A 1 -9.90 -22.31 -7.31
CA VAL A 1 -10.87 -22.00 -8.37
C VAL A 1 -12.32 -21.95 -7.84
N PRO A 2 -12.86 -22.94 -7.06
CA PRO A 2 -14.28 -22.91 -6.65
C PRO A 2 -14.65 -21.67 -5.82
N PHE A 3 -13.78 -21.24 -4.91
CA PHE A 3 -14.02 -20.03 -4.10
C PHE A 3 -14.13 -18.75 -4.94
N LEU A 4 -13.32 -18.61 -5.99
CA LEU A 4 -13.40 -17.46 -6.89
C LEU A 4 -14.76 -17.42 -7.60
N ILE A 5 -15.25 -18.55 -8.07
CA ILE A 5 -16.56 -18.64 -8.73
C ILE A 5 -17.68 -18.26 -7.77
N ILE A 6 -17.65 -18.78 -6.54
CA ILE A 6 -18.66 -18.48 -5.50
C ILE A 6 -18.68 -16.98 -5.20
N PHE A 7 -17.51 -16.34 -4.97
CA PHE A 7 -17.44 -14.91 -4.68
C PHE A 7 -17.84 -14.05 -5.88
N THR A 8 -17.51 -14.47 -7.10
CA THR A 8 -17.93 -13.76 -8.32
C THR A 8 -19.46 -13.82 -8.48
N LEU A 9 -20.06 -14.97 -8.28
CA LEU A 9 -21.51 -15.12 -8.33
C LEU A 9 -22.19 -14.34 -7.20
N ALA A 10 -21.65 -14.40 -5.98
CA ALA A 10 -22.17 -13.62 -4.87
C ALA A 10 -22.11 -12.11 -5.16
N ALA A 11 -20.99 -11.62 -5.70
CA ALA A 11 -20.87 -10.22 -6.11
C ALA A 11 -21.89 -9.85 -7.20
N TRP A 12 -22.07 -10.71 -8.18
CA TRP A 12 -23.05 -10.50 -9.28
C TRP A 12 -24.50 -10.40 -8.78
N PHE A 13 -24.89 -11.25 -7.83
CA PHE A 13 -26.27 -11.30 -7.34
C PHE A 13 -26.57 -10.33 -6.19
N PHE A 14 -25.58 -10.00 -5.38
CA PHE A 14 -25.77 -9.20 -4.14
C PHE A 14 -25.22 -7.79 -4.21
N MET A 15 -24.33 -7.47 -5.16
CA MET A 15 -23.79 -6.11 -5.30
C MET A 15 -24.57 -5.34 -6.35
N ASN A 16 -25.17 -4.22 -5.93
CA ASN A 16 -25.84 -3.28 -6.80
C ASN A 16 -24.90 -2.11 -7.15
N ASP A 17 -24.90 -1.70 -8.42
CA ASP A 17 -24.23 -0.49 -8.85
C ASP A 17 -24.86 0.75 -8.21
N LEU A 18 -24.05 1.58 -7.61
CA LEU A 18 -24.47 2.90 -7.14
C LEU A 18 -24.73 3.79 -8.36
N SER A 19 -25.95 4.21 -8.56
CA SER A 19 -26.34 5.12 -9.67
C SER A 19 -25.54 6.41 -9.69
N ALA A 20 -25.11 6.89 -8.51
CA ALA A 20 -24.27 8.09 -8.35
C ALA A 20 -22.81 7.91 -8.80
N SER A 21 -22.33 6.67 -9.02
CA SER A 21 -20.95 6.39 -9.41
C SER A 21 -20.74 6.28 -10.92
N LYS A 22 -21.79 6.47 -11.73
CA LYS A 22 -21.73 6.39 -13.21
C LYS A 22 -21.20 7.68 -13.84
N ALA A 23 -19.99 8.09 -13.46
CA ALA A 23 -19.31 9.19 -14.16
C ALA A 23 -18.74 8.71 -15.49
N SER A 24 -18.97 9.46 -16.57
CA SER A 24 -18.41 9.14 -17.89
C SER A 24 -16.89 9.31 -17.90
N LEU A 25 -16.17 8.61 -18.75
CA LEU A 25 -14.73 8.74 -18.90
C LEU A 25 -14.32 10.20 -19.24
N SER A 26 -15.14 10.90 -20.02
CA SER A 26 -14.90 12.31 -20.37
C SER A 26 -14.95 13.26 -19.17
N GLU A 27 -15.75 12.93 -18.16
CA GLU A 27 -15.83 13.70 -16.89
C GLU A 27 -14.66 13.41 -15.96
N GLN A 28 -14.05 12.23 -16.08
CA GLN A 28 -12.91 11.82 -15.26
C GLN A 28 -11.57 12.28 -15.83
N LEU A 29 -11.42 12.40 -17.15
CA LEU A 29 -10.17 12.81 -17.82
C LEU A 29 -9.56 14.15 -17.31
N PRO A 30 -10.34 15.18 -16.95
CA PRO A 30 -9.79 16.42 -16.41
C PRO A 30 -9.00 16.24 -15.09
N VAL A 31 -9.24 15.16 -14.37
CA VAL A 31 -8.50 14.84 -13.12
C VAL A 31 -7.03 14.55 -13.43
N LEU A 32 -6.72 13.98 -14.60
CA LEU A 32 -5.35 13.70 -15.04
C LEU A 32 -4.48 14.97 -15.20
N LYS A 33 -5.09 16.14 -15.38
CA LYS A 33 -4.38 17.42 -15.48
C LYS A 33 -3.93 17.97 -14.12
N ARG A 34 -4.37 17.36 -13.01
CA ARG A 34 -4.05 17.82 -11.64
C ARG A 34 -2.74 17.24 -11.17
N LEU A 35 -1.78 18.08 -10.79
CA LEU A 35 -0.50 17.66 -10.23
C LEU A 35 -0.66 16.78 -8.98
N HIS A 36 -1.65 17.09 -8.14
CA HIS A 36 -1.94 16.30 -6.92
C HIS A 36 -2.23 14.83 -7.21
N LEU A 37 -2.89 14.53 -8.35
CA LEU A 37 -3.12 13.15 -8.76
C LEU A 37 -1.79 12.40 -8.96
N TRP A 38 -0.86 13.00 -9.70
CA TRP A 38 0.42 12.38 -10.02
C TRP A 38 1.30 12.18 -8.78
N ILE A 39 1.32 13.17 -7.88
CA ILE A 39 2.03 13.05 -6.60
C ILE A 39 1.44 11.88 -5.78
N MET A 40 0.12 11.80 -5.66
CA MET A 40 -0.52 10.73 -4.91
C MET A 40 -0.35 9.37 -5.58
N ALA A 41 -0.42 9.31 -6.91
CA ALA A 41 -0.16 8.10 -7.68
C ALA A 41 1.28 7.60 -7.47
N LEU A 42 2.27 8.51 -7.47
CA LEU A 42 3.67 8.18 -7.21
C LEU A 42 3.87 7.64 -5.79
N LEU A 43 3.29 8.31 -4.78
CA LEU A 43 3.36 7.85 -3.39
C LEU A 43 2.71 6.48 -3.20
N TYR A 44 1.56 6.26 -3.84
CA TYR A 44 0.88 4.96 -3.80
C TYR A 44 1.68 3.87 -4.54
N LEU A 45 2.26 4.21 -5.70
CA LEU A 45 3.13 3.31 -6.44
C LEU A 45 4.37 2.94 -5.59
N ALA A 46 4.96 3.91 -4.89
CA ALA A 46 6.11 3.66 -4.04
C ALA A 46 5.79 2.69 -2.88
N THR A 47 4.62 2.82 -2.24
CA THR A 47 4.24 1.96 -1.12
C THR A 47 3.70 0.61 -1.58
N PHE A 48 2.73 0.60 -2.50
CA PHE A 48 2.13 -0.63 -2.99
C PHE A 48 3.05 -1.40 -3.94
N GLY A 49 3.80 -0.68 -4.78
CA GLY A 49 4.84 -1.27 -5.63
C GLY A 49 5.95 -1.93 -4.81
N SER A 50 6.35 -1.29 -3.70
CA SER A 50 7.30 -1.89 -2.75
C SER A 50 6.75 -3.17 -2.12
N PHE A 51 5.46 -3.22 -1.80
CA PHE A 51 4.84 -4.43 -1.28
C PHE A 51 4.96 -5.62 -2.26
N ILE A 52 4.70 -5.38 -3.54
CA ILE A 52 4.85 -6.39 -4.59
C ILE A 52 6.33 -6.75 -4.76
N GLY A 53 7.21 -5.73 -4.82
CA GLY A 53 8.66 -5.92 -4.95
C GLY A 53 9.26 -6.72 -3.79
N PHE A 54 8.85 -6.43 -2.56
CA PHE A 54 9.29 -7.19 -1.38
C PHE A 54 8.78 -8.62 -1.40
N SER A 55 7.56 -8.86 -1.89
CA SER A 55 7.02 -10.23 -2.01
C SER A 55 7.86 -11.09 -2.97
N ALA A 56 8.21 -10.55 -4.13
CA ALA A 56 9.08 -11.23 -5.09
C ALA A 56 10.53 -11.31 -4.58
N GLY A 57 11.06 -10.21 -4.06
CA GLY A 57 12.42 -10.09 -3.55
C GLY A 57 12.70 -10.98 -2.35
N PHE A 58 11.76 -11.09 -1.41
CA PHE A 58 11.88 -11.99 -0.26
C PHE A 58 12.07 -13.43 -0.70
N ALA A 59 11.21 -13.92 -1.59
CA ALA A 59 11.27 -15.29 -2.06
C ALA A 59 12.58 -15.57 -2.85
N MET A 60 12.97 -14.63 -3.72
CA MET A 60 14.18 -14.75 -4.53
C MET A 60 15.46 -14.69 -3.70
N LEU A 61 15.59 -13.67 -2.84
CA LEU A 61 16.78 -13.49 -1.99
C LEU A 61 16.93 -14.63 -0.98
N SER A 62 15.84 -15.06 -0.38
CA SER A 62 15.89 -16.17 0.55
C SER A 62 16.37 -17.45 -0.11
N LYS A 63 15.90 -17.74 -1.32
CA LYS A 63 16.31 -18.94 -2.07
C LYS A 63 17.77 -18.88 -2.49
N THR A 64 18.28 -17.69 -2.84
CA THR A 64 19.67 -17.54 -3.34
C THR A 64 20.69 -17.37 -2.23
N GLN A 65 20.33 -16.67 -1.15
CA GLN A 65 21.26 -16.32 -0.06
C GLN A 65 21.20 -17.30 1.13
N PHE A 66 20.09 -18.03 1.26
CA PHE A 66 19.86 -18.98 2.35
C PHE A 66 19.32 -20.31 1.80
N PRO A 67 20.09 -21.05 0.97
CA PRO A 67 19.62 -22.25 0.29
C PRO A 67 19.17 -23.38 1.25
N ASP A 68 19.73 -23.40 2.46
CA ASP A 68 19.40 -24.39 3.48
C ASP A 68 18.04 -24.20 4.15
N VAL A 69 17.40 -23.03 3.90
CA VAL A 69 16.11 -22.67 4.50
C VAL A 69 14.96 -23.05 3.57
N GLN A 70 14.01 -23.82 4.06
CA GLN A 70 12.78 -24.15 3.33
C GLN A 70 11.83 -22.94 3.28
N ILE A 71 12.03 -22.11 2.27
CA ILE A 71 11.34 -20.82 2.09
C ILE A 71 9.82 -20.94 2.03
N LEU A 72 9.27 -22.06 1.55
CA LEU A 72 7.83 -22.28 1.44
C LEU A 72 7.09 -22.13 2.77
N HIS A 73 7.75 -22.42 3.89
CA HIS A 73 7.16 -22.27 5.21
C HIS A 73 7.08 -20.80 5.68
N TYR A 74 7.88 -19.91 5.11
CA TYR A 74 8.03 -18.52 5.53
C TYR A 74 7.45 -17.52 4.53
N ALA A 75 7.31 -17.89 3.26
CA ALA A 75 6.96 -16.98 2.17
C ALA A 75 5.60 -16.30 2.35
N PHE A 76 4.65 -16.93 3.01
CA PHE A 76 3.31 -16.37 3.20
C PHE A 76 3.23 -15.32 4.32
N PHE A 77 4.17 -15.34 5.29
CA PHE A 77 4.12 -14.42 6.44
C PHE A 77 4.25 -12.95 6.02
N GLY A 78 5.11 -12.65 5.07
CA GLY A 78 5.31 -11.30 4.59
C GLY A 78 4.03 -10.66 4.03
N PRO A 79 3.46 -11.22 2.96
CA PRO A 79 2.19 -10.74 2.41
C PRO A 79 1.04 -10.71 3.44
N PHE A 80 1.00 -11.68 4.35
CA PHE A 80 -0.01 -11.76 5.41
C PHE A 80 0.10 -10.58 6.39
N ILE A 81 1.31 -10.30 6.91
CA ILE A 81 1.56 -9.16 7.81
C ILE A 81 1.25 -7.84 7.10
N GLY A 82 1.68 -7.69 5.85
CA GLY A 82 1.42 -6.50 5.08
C GLY A 82 -0.07 -6.28 4.81
N ALA A 83 -0.84 -7.34 4.56
CA ALA A 83 -2.29 -7.25 4.40
C ALA A 83 -2.99 -6.84 5.71
N LEU A 84 -2.59 -7.41 6.85
CA LEU A 84 -3.09 -7.00 8.17
C LEU A 84 -2.73 -5.54 8.48
N ALA A 85 -1.49 -5.14 8.25
CA ALA A 85 -1.03 -3.78 8.44
C ALA A 85 -1.81 -2.78 7.57
N ARG A 86 -2.14 -3.16 6.33
CA ARG A 86 -2.98 -2.37 5.44
C ARG A 86 -4.39 -2.17 6.00
N SER A 87 -5.00 -3.20 6.57
CA SER A 87 -6.34 -3.10 7.16
C SER A 87 -6.37 -2.15 8.36
N MET A 88 -5.29 -2.11 9.15
CA MET A 88 -5.17 -1.24 10.33
C MET A 88 -4.70 0.18 9.98
N GLY A 89 -3.97 0.32 8.88
CA GLY A 89 -3.29 1.56 8.50
C GLY A 89 -4.24 2.73 8.25
N GLY A 90 -5.44 2.48 7.75
CA GLY A 90 -6.49 3.49 7.59
C GLY A 90 -6.87 4.13 8.91
N ALA A 91 -7.21 3.32 9.92
CA ALA A 91 -7.59 3.79 11.25
C ALA A 91 -6.45 4.55 11.98
N ILE A 92 -5.20 4.11 11.79
CA ILE A 92 -4.02 4.80 12.33
C ILE A 92 -3.86 6.16 11.63
N SER A 93 -4.02 6.18 10.32
CA SER A 93 -3.90 7.40 9.50
C SER A 93 -4.99 8.42 9.82
N ASP A 94 -6.20 7.98 10.13
CA ASP A 94 -7.31 8.85 10.53
C ASP A 94 -7.03 9.54 11.88
N ARG A 95 -6.37 8.86 12.81
CA ARG A 95 -6.06 9.40 14.15
C ARG A 95 -4.82 10.30 14.16
N LEU A 96 -3.77 9.93 13.45
CA LEU A 96 -2.47 10.60 13.51
C LEU A 96 -2.24 11.60 12.36
N GLY A 97 -3.11 11.56 11.35
CA GLY A 97 -2.98 12.35 10.12
C GLY A 97 -2.15 11.62 9.06
N GLY A 98 -2.75 11.43 7.89
CA GLY A 98 -2.16 10.64 6.79
C GLY A 98 -0.76 11.07 6.38
N THR A 99 -0.51 12.38 6.27
CA THR A 99 0.80 12.91 5.87
C THR A 99 1.92 12.53 6.84
N ARG A 100 1.67 12.63 8.15
CA ARG A 100 2.66 12.27 9.17
C ARG A 100 2.94 10.76 9.16
N VAL A 101 1.90 9.96 9.10
CA VAL A 101 2.02 8.51 9.04
C VAL A 101 2.81 8.08 7.80
N THR A 102 2.50 8.66 6.64
CA THR A 102 3.20 8.37 5.39
C THR A 102 4.68 8.76 5.46
N LEU A 103 5.01 9.95 5.99
CA LEU A 103 6.40 10.42 6.11
C LEU A 103 7.23 9.50 7.03
N VAL A 104 6.72 9.24 8.23
CA VAL A 104 7.40 8.34 9.19
C VAL A 104 7.57 6.95 8.59
N ASN A 105 6.54 6.46 7.90
CA ASN A 105 6.56 5.16 7.26
C ASN A 105 7.66 5.06 6.18
N PHE A 106 7.83 6.07 5.33
CA PHE A 106 8.90 6.09 4.33
C PHE A 106 10.29 6.14 4.97
N VAL A 107 10.47 6.90 6.06
CA VAL A 107 11.74 6.95 6.78
C VAL A 107 12.07 5.57 7.36
N VAL A 108 11.11 4.93 8.03
CA VAL A 108 11.30 3.59 8.60
C VAL A 108 11.61 2.58 7.48
N MET A 109 10.87 2.61 6.39
CA MET A 109 11.10 1.73 5.25
C MET A 109 12.51 1.90 4.67
N ALA A 110 12.99 3.15 4.50
CA ALA A 110 14.33 3.43 4.02
C ALA A 110 15.42 2.91 4.97
N VAL A 111 15.26 3.09 6.28
CA VAL A 111 16.18 2.57 7.29
C VAL A 111 16.24 1.05 7.24
N PHE A 112 15.08 0.38 7.19
CA PHE A 112 15.04 -1.08 7.15
C PHE A 112 15.53 -1.65 5.81
N CYS A 113 15.34 -0.95 4.69
CA CYS A 113 15.99 -1.30 3.42
C CYS A 113 17.53 -1.24 3.53
N ALA A 114 18.08 -0.24 4.21
CA ALA A 114 19.52 -0.15 4.45
C ALA A 114 20.01 -1.27 5.40
N LEU A 115 19.26 -1.54 6.47
CA LEU A 115 19.58 -2.62 7.42
C LEU A 115 19.55 -4.01 6.76
N LEU A 116 18.76 -4.20 5.70
CA LEU A 116 18.69 -5.46 4.98
C LEU A 116 20.07 -5.91 4.47
N PHE A 117 20.89 -4.97 3.99
CA PHE A 117 22.23 -5.27 3.50
C PHE A 117 23.15 -5.85 4.58
N LEU A 118 22.92 -5.48 5.85
CA LEU A 118 23.72 -6.00 6.98
C LEU A 118 23.33 -7.43 7.37
N THR A 119 22.18 -7.91 6.93
CA THR A 119 21.68 -9.25 7.26
C THR A 119 22.05 -10.30 6.23
N LEU A 120 22.49 -9.86 5.04
CA LEU A 120 22.86 -10.74 3.94
C LEU A 120 24.27 -11.33 4.16
N PRO A 121 24.52 -12.57 3.71
CA PRO A 121 25.87 -13.14 3.72
C PRO A 121 26.80 -12.35 2.80
N THR A 122 28.02 -12.10 3.26
CA THR A 122 29.07 -11.44 2.49
C THR A 122 30.05 -12.52 2.01
N ASN A 123 30.28 -12.61 0.70
CA ASN A 123 31.13 -13.63 0.08
C ASN A 123 30.75 -15.09 0.43
N GLY A 124 29.47 -15.35 0.59
CA GLY A 124 28.97 -16.69 0.92
C GLY A 124 29.20 -17.13 2.38
N GLN A 125 29.70 -16.23 3.24
CA GLN A 125 29.90 -16.50 4.65
C GLN A 125 29.17 -15.45 5.52
N GLY A 126 28.78 -15.86 6.72
CA GLY A 126 27.96 -15.01 7.60
C GLY A 126 26.52 -14.96 7.12
N GLY A 127 25.82 -13.93 7.49
CA GLY A 127 24.39 -13.79 7.24
C GLY A 127 23.56 -14.45 8.33
N ASN A 128 22.47 -13.78 8.65
CA ASN A 128 21.55 -14.25 9.70
C ASN A 128 20.13 -14.27 9.12
N PHE A 129 19.64 -15.47 8.80
CA PHE A 129 18.28 -15.63 8.24
C PHE A 129 17.19 -15.05 9.16
N ILE A 130 17.34 -15.19 10.49
CA ILE A 130 16.34 -14.66 11.44
C ILE A 130 16.30 -13.15 11.39
N ALA A 131 17.47 -12.48 11.37
CA ALA A 131 17.56 -11.03 11.22
C ALA A 131 17.04 -10.57 9.86
N PHE A 132 17.40 -11.25 8.79
CA PHE A 132 16.90 -11.02 7.44
C PHE A 132 15.36 -11.12 7.40
N PHE A 133 14.81 -12.19 7.94
CA PHE A 133 13.37 -12.42 8.02
C PHE A 133 12.67 -11.30 8.82
N ALA A 134 13.19 -10.95 10.00
CA ALA A 134 12.63 -9.89 10.82
C ALA A 134 12.60 -8.53 10.11
N VAL A 135 13.71 -8.17 9.44
CA VAL A 135 13.80 -6.95 8.63
C VAL A 135 12.75 -6.95 7.51
N PHE A 136 12.60 -8.07 6.79
CA PHE A 136 11.56 -8.18 5.77
C PHE A 136 10.15 -8.08 6.33
N MET A 137 9.88 -8.64 7.50
CA MET A 137 8.56 -8.50 8.14
C MET A 137 8.23 -7.03 8.45
N VAL A 138 9.22 -6.24 8.90
CA VAL A 138 9.04 -4.79 9.09
C VAL A 138 8.83 -4.07 7.76
N LEU A 139 9.55 -4.45 6.70
CA LEU A 139 9.34 -3.89 5.35
C LEU A 139 7.93 -4.18 4.82
N PHE A 140 7.41 -5.38 5.03
CA PHE A 140 6.03 -5.71 4.66
C PHE A 140 5.00 -4.92 5.47
N LEU A 141 5.24 -4.78 6.77
CA LEU A 141 4.39 -4.00 7.66
C LEU A 141 4.35 -2.52 7.22
N THR A 142 5.50 -1.92 6.97
CA THR A 142 5.60 -0.53 6.50
C THR A 142 4.99 -0.35 5.12
N ALA A 143 5.20 -1.26 4.17
CA ALA A 143 4.58 -1.21 2.86
C ALA A 143 3.04 -1.31 2.95
N GLY A 144 2.52 -2.15 3.84
CA GLY A 144 1.09 -2.25 4.13
C GLY A 144 0.50 -0.98 4.73
N LEU A 145 1.09 -0.48 5.82
CA LEU A 145 0.68 0.77 6.47
C LEU A 145 0.77 1.97 5.52
N GLY A 146 1.86 2.07 4.76
CA GLY A 146 2.08 3.14 3.80
C GLY A 146 1.05 3.16 2.68
N SER A 147 0.68 2.00 2.15
CA SER A 147 -0.35 1.91 1.11
C SER A 147 -1.73 2.34 1.62
N ALA A 148 -2.07 2.00 2.86
CA ALA A 148 -3.33 2.40 3.49
C ALA A 148 -3.37 3.91 3.76
N SER A 149 -2.29 4.48 4.34
CA SER A 149 -2.22 5.90 4.65
C SER A 149 -2.25 6.77 3.39
N THR A 150 -1.57 6.35 2.32
CA THR A 150 -1.61 7.05 1.03
C THR A 150 -3.00 6.99 0.39
N PHE A 151 -3.66 5.84 0.45
CA PHE A 151 -5.01 5.70 -0.08
C PHE A 151 -6.02 6.57 0.68
N GLN A 152 -5.92 6.63 2.00
CA GLN A 152 -6.75 7.49 2.83
C GLN A 152 -6.50 8.98 2.51
N MET A 153 -5.25 9.39 2.29
CA MET A 153 -4.92 10.78 1.91
C MET A 153 -5.54 11.19 0.57
N ILE A 154 -5.67 10.27 -0.39
CA ILE A 154 -6.30 10.57 -1.68
C ILE A 154 -7.71 11.11 -1.47
N SER A 155 -8.55 10.39 -0.73
CA SER A 155 -9.94 10.79 -0.47
C SER A 155 -10.03 12.13 0.27
N VAL A 156 -9.19 12.36 1.28
CA VAL A 156 -9.18 13.61 2.05
C VAL A 156 -8.75 14.81 1.21
N ILE A 157 -7.68 14.67 0.42
CA ILE A 157 -7.15 15.75 -0.42
C ILE A 157 -8.16 16.13 -1.53
N PHE A 158 -8.70 15.14 -2.23
CA PHE A 158 -9.64 15.41 -3.31
C PHE A 158 -10.95 15.99 -2.78
N ARG A 159 -11.45 15.52 -1.65
CA ARG A 159 -12.61 16.12 -0.97
C ARG A 159 -12.35 17.58 -0.63
N LYS A 160 -11.22 17.90 -0.01
CA LYS A 160 -10.85 19.28 0.32
C LYS A 160 -10.77 20.17 -0.93
N LEU A 161 -10.10 19.70 -1.99
CA LEU A 161 -9.99 20.45 -3.24
C LEU A 161 -11.36 20.71 -3.91
N THR A 162 -12.30 19.78 -3.76
CA THR A 162 -13.67 19.95 -4.28
C THR A 162 -14.44 20.95 -3.44
N MET A 163 -14.37 20.84 -2.10
CA MET A 163 -14.99 21.80 -1.19
C MET A 163 -14.48 23.24 -1.41
N ASP A 164 -13.16 23.42 -1.54
CA ASP A 164 -12.57 24.74 -1.77
C ASP A 164 -13.05 25.35 -3.11
N ARG A 165 -13.27 24.53 -4.14
CA ARG A 165 -13.85 24.98 -5.40
C ARG A 165 -15.31 25.39 -5.30
N VAL A 166 -16.12 24.58 -4.65
CA VAL A 166 -17.55 24.88 -4.45
C VAL A 166 -17.72 26.18 -3.64
N LYS A 167 -16.91 26.36 -2.60
CA LYS A 167 -16.89 27.62 -1.82
C LYS A 167 -16.47 28.83 -2.68
N ALA A 168 -15.45 28.68 -3.54
CA ALA A 168 -15.00 29.74 -4.44
C ALA A 168 -16.05 30.11 -5.51
N GLN A 169 -16.97 29.19 -5.82
CA GLN A 169 -18.10 29.42 -6.74
C GLN A 169 -19.39 29.86 -6.04
N GLY A 170 -19.34 30.14 -4.73
CA GLY A 170 -20.50 30.57 -3.96
C GLY A 170 -21.50 29.46 -3.60
N GLY A 171 -21.11 28.19 -3.77
CA GLY A 171 -21.93 27.04 -3.43
C GLY A 171 -21.86 26.66 -1.94
N SER A 172 -22.86 25.91 -1.47
CA SER A 172 -22.90 25.39 -0.10
C SER A 172 -22.07 24.12 0.06
N GLU A 173 -21.63 23.79 1.28
CA GLU A 173 -20.90 22.55 1.60
C GLU A 173 -21.69 21.27 1.28
N ALA A 174 -23.01 21.34 1.18
CA ALA A 174 -23.87 20.22 0.82
C ALA A 174 -23.79 19.85 -0.68
N GLN A 175 -23.18 20.69 -1.51
CA GLN A 175 -23.01 20.48 -2.96
C GLN A 175 -21.61 19.94 -3.34
N ALA A 176 -20.72 19.78 -2.38
CA ALA A 176 -19.36 19.28 -2.56
C ALA A 176 -19.22 17.78 -2.22
#